data_b629dbf843598576f8d157f7f45a5473
#
_entry.id   b629dbf843598576f8d157f7f45a5473
#
_cell.length_a   1.000
_cell.length_b   1.000
_cell.length_c   1.000
_cell.angle_alpha   90.00
_cell.angle_beta   90.00
_cell.angle_gamma   90.00
#
_symmetry.space_group_name_H-M   'P 1'
#
loop_
_entity.id
_entity.type
_entity.pdbx_description
1 polymer ?
#
loop_
_entity_poly.entity_id
_entity_poly.type
_entity_poly.pdbx_seq_one_letter_code
_entity_poly.pdbx_strand_id
1 'polypeptide(L)'
;SSSVTPVMEKLAEGYKAVNDKVDIEVQQSDSTTGMTSAIDGLCDIGMASRDLKDSETEAGLTATVIAKDGIAVIVNNDSGVEELTSEQVKDVYTGNITTWEDLAK
;
A
#
# COMPACT_ATOMS: atom_id res chain seq x y z
N SER A 1 6.67 -3.15 3.76
CA SER A 1 5.91 -2.95 2.51
C SER A 1 6.82 -2.44 1.40
N SER A 2 6.76 -3.08 0.24
CA SER A 2 7.55 -2.64 -0.94
C SER A 2 7.08 -1.28 -1.48
N SER A 3 5.80 -0.98 -1.38
CA SER A 3 5.22 0.30 -1.83
C SER A 3 5.67 1.49 -0.97
N VAL A 4 5.84 1.27 0.33
CA VAL A 4 6.20 2.31 1.29
C VAL A 4 7.72 2.54 1.34
N THR A 5 8.51 1.55 0.93
CA THR A 5 9.98 1.61 1.01
C THR A 5 10.58 2.87 0.38
N PRO A 6 10.23 3.28 -0.86
CA PRO A 6 10.80 4.50 -1.44
C PRO A 6 10.44 5.77 -0.67
N VAL A 7 9.23 5.83 -0.13
CA VAL A 7 8.77 6.96 0.70
C VAL A 7 9.56 6.99 2.01
N MET A 8 9.72 5.85 2.67
CA MET A 8 10.44 5.77 3.93
C MET A 8 11.93 6.08 3.77
N GLU A 9 12.55 5.68 2.67
CA GLU A 9 13.94 6.04 2.36
C GLU A 9 14.13 7.55 2.25
N LYS A 10 13.19 8.25 1.61
CA LYS A 10 13.20 9.72 1.52
C LYS A 10 12.96 10.38 2.87
N LEU A 11 12.07 9.85 3.68
CA LEU A 11 11.82 10.35 5.03
C LEU A 11 13.03 10.14 5.94
N ALA A 12 13.70 8.99 5.84
CA ALA A 12 14.92 8.69 6.59
C ALA A 12 16.05 9.65 6.23
N GLU A 13 16.23 9.94 4.93
CA GLU A 13 17.21 10.91 4.43
C GLU A 13 16.93 12.32 4.98
N GLY A 14 15.66 12.77 4.92
CA GLY A 14 15.25 14.06 5.46
C GLY A 14 15.40 14.16 6.96
N TYR A 15 15.10 13.11 7.69
CA TYR A 15 15.25 13.06 9.15
C TYR A 15 16.71 13.11 9.60
N LYS A 16 17.61 12.49 8.86
CA LYS A 16 19.05 12.55 9.14
C LYS A 16 19.61 13.98 9.08
N ALA A 17 19.06 14.82 8.24
CA ALA A 17 19.42 16.25 8.17
C ALA A 17 18.97 17.01 9.43
N VAL A 18 17.93 16.56 10.13
CA VAL A 18 17.39 17.15 11.36
C VAL A 18 18.07 16.58 12.60
N ASN A 19 18.39 15.28 12.57
CA ASN A 19 19.00 14.57 13.67
C ASN A 19 20.06 13.60 13.14
N ASP A 20 21.32 13.99 13.17
CA ASP A 20 22.46 13.22 12.67
C ASP A 20 22.93 12.11 13.63
N LYS A 21 22.34 12.04 14.82
CA LYS A 21 22.65 11.00 15.83
C LYS A 21 21.88 9.70 15.63
N VAL A 22 20.91 9.70 14.72
CA VAL A 22 20.09 8.52 14.40
C VAL A 22 20.57 7.90 13.11
N ASP A 23 20.77 6.59 13.12
CA ASP A 23 21.06 5.80 11.94
C ASP A 23 19.81 4.97 11.60
N ILE A 24 19.26 5.19 10.41
CA ILE A 24 18.02 4.53 9.96
C ILE A 24 18.35 3.63 8.79
N GLU A 25 18.13 2.34 8.99
CA GLU A 25 18.25 1.33 7.95
C GLU A 25 16.86 0.92 7.46
N VAL A 26 16.60 1.05 6.17
CA VAL A 26 15.33 0.70 5.55
C VAL A 26 15.50 -0.61 4.77
N GLN A 27 14.75 -1.64 5.16
CA GLN A 27 14.74 -2.94 4.50
C GLN A 27 13.39 -3.19 3.84
N GLN A 28 13.41 -3.55 2.57
CA GLN A 28 12.20 -3.81 1.79
C GLN A 28 11.66 -5.23 2.04
N SER A 29 10.36 -5.30 2.32
CA SER A 29 9.60 -6.56 2.38
C SER A 29 8.14 -6.29 2.05
N ASP A 30 7.28 -7.30 2.11
CA ASP A 30 5.83 -7.10 2.02
C ASP A 30 5.25 -6.57 3.34
N SER A 31 3.97 -6.14 3.31
CA SER A 31 3.32 -5.57 4.49
C SER A 31 3.19 -6.57 5.64
N THR A 32 2.84 -7.81 5.35
CA THR A 32 2.68 -8.86 6.38
C THR A 32 4.01 -9.17 7.06
N THR A 33 5.09 -9.30 6.30
CA THR A 33 6.44 -9.48 6.84
C THR A 33 6.87 -8.29 7.70
N GLY A 34 6.57 -7.07 7.26
CA GLY A 34 6.84 -5.86 8.05
C GLY A 34 6.13 -5.87 9.40
N MET A 35 4.87 -6.28 9.43
CA MET A 35 4.10 -6.35 10.67
C MET A 35 4.59 -7.47 11.59
N THR A 36 4.85 -8.65 11.06
CA THR A 36 5.40 -9.77 11.82
C THR A 36 6.76 -9.42 12.42
N SER A 37 7.63 -8.79 11.65
CA SER A 37 8.95 -8.39 12.14
C SER A 37 8.88 -7.36 13.28
N ALA A 38 7.91 -6.44 13.21
CA ALA A 38 7.68 -5.48 14.29
C ALA A 38 7.14 -6.16 15.56
N ILE A 39 6.22 -7.11 15.42
CA ILE A 39 5.68 -7.91 16.53
C ILE A 39 6.80 -8.71 17.21
N ASP A 40 7.65 -9.34 16.41
CA ASP A 40 8.74 -10.21 16.90
C ASP A 40 9.95 -9.41 17.40
N GLY A 41 9.93 -8.09 17.32
CA GLY A 41 11.03 -7.24 17.76
C GLY A 41 12.27 -7.29 16.85
N LEU A 42 12.11 -7.77 15.62
CA LEU A 42 13.20 -7.82 14.63
C LEU A 42 13.45 -6.46 13.96
N CYS A 43 12.50 -5.55 14.04
CA CYS A 43 12.63 -4.16 13.62
C CYS A 43 11.87 -3.26 14.57
N ASP A 44 12.22 -1.98 14.59
CA ASP A 44 11.58 -0.98 15.45
C ASP A 44 10.28 -0.43 14.82
N ILE A 45 10.25 -0.33 13.51
CA ILE A 45 9.12 0.21 12.74
C ILE A 45 8.81 -0.72 11.57
N GLY A 46 7.57 -1.20 11.51
CA GLY A 46 7.07 -1.95 10.35
C GLY A 46 6.38 -1.02 9.35
N MET A 47 6.53 -1.31 8.06
CA MET A 47 5.89 -0.56 6.98
C MET A 47 4.76 -1.37 6.37
N ALA A 48 3.57 -0.78 6.25
CA ALA A 48 2.43 -1.41 5.62
C ALA A 48 1.71 -0.46 4.66
N SER A 49 1.21 -1.01 3.56
CA SER A 49 0.34 -0.32 2.60
C SER A 49 -1.12 -0.78 2.72
N ARG A 50 -1.51 -1.18 3.89
CA ARG A 50 -2.87 -1.58 4.28
C ARG A 50 -3.10 -1.25 5.75
N ASP A 51 -4.33 -1.34 6.18
CA ASP A 51 -4.65 -1.25 7.61
C ASP A 51 -4.10 -2.46 8.38
N LEU A 52 -3.92 -2.27 9.68
CA LEU A 52 -3.58 -3.38 10.58
C LEU A 52 -4.74 -4.37 10.66
N LYS A 53 -4.40 -5.65 10.71
CA LYS A 53 -5.37 -6.69 11.06
C LYS A 53 -5.66 -6.66 12.56
N ASP A 54 -6.81 -7.17 12.97
CA ASP A 54 -7.18 -7.23 14.39
C ASP A 54 -6.13 -7.96 15.23
N SER A 55 -5.60 -9.06 14.71
CA SER A 55 -4.53 -9.83 15.37
C SER A 55 -3.23 -9.03 15.55
N GLU A 56 -2.92 -8.13 14.63
CA GLU A 56 -1.73 -7.26 14.70
C GLU A 56 -1.93 -6.15 15.74
N THR A 57 -3.13 -5.60 15.81
CA THR A 57 -3.49 -4.63 16.85
C THR A 57 -3.49 -5.29 18.23
N GLU A 58 -4.05 -6.48 18.36
CA GLU A 58 -4.05 -7.26 19.61
C GLU A 58 -2.65 -7.65 20.05
N ALA A 59 -1.72 -7.84 19.12
CA ALA A 59 -0.31 -8.10 19.41
C ALA A 59 0.47 -6.85 19.87
N GLY A 60 -0.18 -5.68 19.90
CA GLY A 60 0.38 -4.45 20.44
C GLY A 60 0.89 -3.45 19.40
N LEU A 61 0.67 -3.67 18.11
CA LEU A 61 1.06 -2.71 17.09
C LEU A 61 0.13 -1.50 17.11
N THR A 62 0.73 -0.32 16.94
CA THR A 62 0.01 0.95 16.77
C THR A 62 0.31 1.50 15.38
N ALA A 63 -0.74 1.81 14.61
CA ALA A 63 -0.60 2.37 13.27
C ALA A 63 -0.51 3.89 13.31
N THR A 64 0.44 4.42 12.57
CA THR A 64 0.55 5.85 12.27
C THR A 64 0.45 6.03 10.77
N VAL A 65 -0.58 6.72 10.31
CA VAL A 65 -0.77 7.01 8.87
C VAL A 65 0.19 8.11 8.45
N ILE A 66 1.06 7.80 7.48
CA ILE A 66 2.01 8.77 6.95
C ILE A 66 1.56 9.38 5.61
N ALA A 67 0.72 8.67 4.86
CA ALA A 67 0.17 9.12 3.59
C ALA A 67 -1.07 8.31 3.23
N LYS A 68 -1.91 8.88 2.38
CA LYS A 68 -3.02 8.18 1.75
C LYS A 68 -2.68 7.95 0.30
N ASP A 69 -2.95 6.75 -0.19
CA ASP A 69 -2.73 6.35 -1.56
C ASP A 69 -4.05 6.06 -2.27
N GLY A 70 -4.05 6.22 -3.57
CA GLY A 70 -5.18 5.89 -4.42
C GLY A 70 -4.75 4.99 -5.56
N ILE A 71 -5.58 4.02 -5.90
CA ILE A 71 -5.37 3.14 -7.04
C ILE A 71 -6.28 3.60 -8.17
N ALA A 72 -5.68 4.01 -9.30
CA ALA A 72 -6.42 4.37 -10.50
C ALA A 72 -6.51 3.16 -11.43
N VAL A 73 -7.73 2.88 -11.88
CA VAL A 73 -7.93 1.93 -12.99
C VAL A 73 -7.82 2.71 -14.29
N ILE A 74 -6.84 2.34 -15.10
CA ILE A 74 -6.58 3.01 -16.37
C ILE A 74 -7.02 2.12 -17.54
N VAL A 75 -7.55 2.76 -18.56
CA VAL A 75 -7.94 2.11 -19.81
C VAL A 75 -7.38 2.88 -20.99
N ASN A 76 -7.30 2.23 -22.15
CA ASN A 76 -6.92 2.91 -23.38
C ASN A 76 -7.96 3.98 -23.74
N ASN A 77 -7.52 5.12 -24.25
CA ASN A 77 -8.40 6.22 -24.64
C ASN A 77 -9.43 5.81 -25.72
N ASP A 78 -9.09 4.82 -26.52
CA ASP A 78 -9.97 4.32 -27.58
C ASP A 78 -10.99 3.27 -27.08
N SER A 79 -10.97 2.92 -25.79
CA SER A 79 -11.90 1.94 -25.22
C SER A 79 -13.35 2.41 -25.17
N GLY A 80 -13.58 3.72 -25.20
CA GLY A 80 -14.91 4.31 -25.03
C GLY A 80 -15.42 4.31 -23.59
N VAL A 81 -14.62 3.85 -22.65
CA VAL A 81 -14.97 3.82 -21.22
C VAL A 81 -14.47 5.09 -20.55
N GLU A 82 -15.38 5.85 -19.96
CA GLU A 82 -15.06 7.10 -19.25
C GLU A 82 -15.15 6.93 -17.72
N GLU A 83 -16.01 6.04 -17.25
CA GLU A 83 -16.30 5.84 -15.84
C GLU A 83 -16.64 4.38 -15.59
N LEU A 84 -16.17 3.84 -14.46
CA LEU A 84 -16.50 2.51 -13.99
C LEU A 84 -16.84 2.55 -12.49
N THR A 85 -17.84 1.76 -12.13
CA THR A 85 -18.11 1.47 -10.72
C THR A 85 -17.16 0.40 -10.20
N SER A 86 -16.99 0.30 -8.87
CA SER A 86 -16.21 -0.77 -8.27
C SER A 86 -16.75 -2.16 -8.61
N GLU A 87 -18.07 -2.28 -8.74
CA GLU A 87 -18.72 -3.53 -9.13
C GLU A 87 -18.38 -3.91 -10.57
N GLN A 88 -18.39 -2.96 -11.50
CA GLN A 88 -17.97 -3.20 -12.88
C GLN A 88 -16.52 -3.64 -12.97
N VAL A 89 -15.62 -3.02 -12.20
CA VAL A 89 -14.21 -3.45 -12.12
C VAL A 89 -14.11 -4.88 -11.62
N LYS A 90 -14.84 -5.22 -10.57
CA LYS A 90 -14.90 -6.60 -10.05
C LYS A 90 -15.40 -7.57 -11.12
N ASP A 91 -16.45 -7.22 -11.84
CA ASP A 91 -17.04 -8.07 -12.89
C ASP A 91 -16.06 -8.34 -14.04
N VAL A 92 -15.23 -7.36 -14.38
CA VAL A 92 -14.15 -7.55 -15.36
C VAL A 92 -13.13 -8.57 -14.86
N TYR A 93 -12.65 -8.40 -13.65
CA TYR A 93 -11.60 -9.26 -13.09
C TYR A 93 -12.09 -10.66 -12.74
N THR A 94 -13.38 -10.84 -12.49
CA THR A 94 -13.99 -12.16 -12.24
C THR A 94 -14.51 -12.84 -13.50
N GLY A 95 -14.43 -12.18 -14.66
CA GLY A 95 -14.86 -12.74 -15.95
C GLY A 95 -16.37 -12.66 -16.23
N ASN A 96 -17.12 -11.91 -15.41
CA ASN A 96 -18.55 -11.69 -15.65
C ASN A 96 -18.81 -10.71 -16.79
N ILE A 97 -17.87 -9.79 -17.01
CA ILE A 97 -17.87 -8.86 -18.17
C ILE A 97 -16.58 -9.11 -18.95
N THR A 98 -16.71 -9.43 -20.23
CA THR A 98 -15.59 -9.82 -21.09
C THR A 98 -15.45 -8.95 -22.35
N THR A 99 -16.36 -8.02 -22.56
CA THR A 99 -16.35 -7.12 -23.73
C THR A 99 -16.44 -5.67 -23.30
N TRP A 100 -15.83 -4.80 -24.07
CA TRP A 100 -15.94 -3.35 -23.88
C TRP A 100 -17.37 -2.83 -24.04
N GLU A 101 -18.13 -3.44 -24.91
CA GLU A 101 -19.53 -3.09 -25.17
C GLU A 101 -20.39 -3.28 -23.91
N ASP A 102 -20.15 -4.34 -23.15
CA ASP A 102 -20.88 -4.61 -21.92
C ASP A 102 -20.52 -3.63 -20.80
N LEU A 103 -19.30 -3.08 -20.81
CA LEU A 103 -18.90 -2.02 -19.88
C LEU A 103 -19.51 -0.66 -20.22
N ALA A 104 -19.78 -0.39 -21.48
CA ALA A 104 -20.31 0.89 -21.94
C ALA A 104 -21.82 1.07 -21.70
N LYS A 105 -22.49 0.06 -21.17
CA LYS A 105 -23.93 0.11 -20.85
C LYS A 105 -24.20 0.80 -19.48
#